data_c309cd33b9538b4121c739ceb6a085e6
#
_entry.id   c309cd33b9538b4121c739ceb6a085e6
#
_cell.length_a   1.000
_cell.length_b   1.000
_cell.length_c   1.000
_cell.angle_alpha   90.00
_cell.angle_beta   90.00
_cell.angle_gamma   90.00
#
_symmetry.space_group_name_H-M   'P 1'
#
loop_
_entity.id
_entity.type
_entity.pdbx_description
1 polymer ?
#
loop_
_entity_poly.entity_id
_entity_poly.type
_entity_poly.pdbx_seq_one_letter_code
_entity_poly.pdbx_strand_id
1 'polypeptide(L)'
;MFGWARRQFSSGNSITVLVLLSLLMCAGVARAQETGGDLLGGAGIFRPRNPESKRSSNPTRPVARPTRPNPAEIEARFEDALSDGNDARDARKYASAETAYRGAIKLKPRDARGSYGLGNVFADQQRWDEAENAYRDALNASPANVEALLALSFVLVQPRTGAMNAKRFADAEDFAHRATGLQPNNAVAFDRLGVAMVARGIFNSDAEAAFRRALQLDPNFVVAQVHLARVLRHMNRFGEADPLYNSAIAQAKDAPTLVLIADAMQTEQRWNDSEPVLSRALELDAKNPGALFLLGRMMTVNKRYAEAESAFKRAGEINPKSFQVQYLLGRAYLGLERYDDALKTYERAAELASDADRIQLGGAFGFGGVGDGFVKAGRTRDAVRAYDRALQLDPNNAEVQQKAAVARAKSPQ
;
A
#
# COMPACT_ATOMS: atom_id res chain seq x y z
N MET A 1 17.88 -41.17 -46.27
CA MET A 1 18.47 -40.28 -45.26
C MET A 1 17.42 -39.33 -44.71
N PHE A 2 16.42 -39.81 -44.06
CA PHE A 2 15.45 -39.03 -43.28
C PHE A 2 14.84 -39.98 -42.27
N GLY A 3 15.26 -39.89 -41.03
CA GLY A 3 14.69 -40.76 -40.02
C GLY A 3 15.47 -40.77 -38.73
N TRP A 4 15.68 -39.60 -38.08
CA TRP A 4 16.17 -39.53 -36.67
C TRP A 4 15.87 -38.16 -36.06
N ALA A 5 14.57 -37.86 -35.85
CA ALA A 5 14.16 -36.73 -35.05
C ALA A 5 12.70 -36.85 -34.60
N ARG A 6 12.33 -37.99 -34.03
CA ARG A 6 11.01 -38.16 -33.40
C ARG A 6 11.06 -39.17 -32.26
N ARG A 7 11.78 -38.89 -31.20
CA ARG A 7 11.60 -39.53 -29.86
C ARG A 7 12.56 -38.91 -28.85
N GLN A 8 12.31 -37.71 -28.36
CA GLN A 8 12.75 -37.21 -27.04
C GLN A 8 12.08 -35.85 -26.74
N PHE A 9 10.75 -35.82 -26.74
CA PHE A 9 10.00 -34.74 -26.07
C PHE A 9 8.74 -35.34 -25.45
N SER A 10 8.90 -36.10 -24.41
CA SER A 10 7.80 -36.41 -23.51
C SER A 10 8.39 -36.71 -22.15
N SER A 11 8.34 -35.78 -21.24
CA SER A 11 8.25 -35.88 -19.79
C SER A 11 8.90 -34.72 -19.01
N GLY A 12 9.60 -33.77 -19.69
CA GLY A 12 10.27 -32.64 -18.97
C GLY A 12 9.51 -31.32 -18.97
N ASN A 13 8.59 -31.11 -19.92
CA ASN A 13 7.97 -29.78 -20.11
C ASN A 13 6.71 -29.52 -19.28
N SER A 14 6.07 -30.53 -18.73
CA SER A 14 4.86 -30.34 -17.93
C SER A 14 5.15 -29.78 -16.53
N ILE A 15 6.29 -30.12 -15.94
CA ILE A 15 6.67 -29.61 -14.64
C ILE A 15 7.20 -28.17 -14.74
N THR A 16 7.97 -27.87 -15.79
CA THR A 16 8.53 -26.53 -16.01
C THR A 16 7.44 -25.51 -16.41
N VAL A 17 6.42 -25.92 -17.16
CA VAL A 17 5.25 -25.09 -17.50
C VAL A 17 4.35 -24.90 -16.29
N LEU A 18 4.17 -25.90 -15.43
CA LEU A 18 3.43 -25.77 -14.16
C LEU A 18 4.15 -24.89 -13.16
N VAL A 19 5.48 -24.93 -13.08
CA VAL A 19 6.28 -24.03 -12.23
C VAL A 19 6.29 -22.61 -12.78
N LEU A 20 6.33 -22.40 -14.10
CA LEU A 20 6.22 -21.09 -14.73
C LEU A 20 4.79 -20.53 -14.65
N LEU A 21 3.75 -21.35 -14.75
CA LEU A 21 2.36 -20.93 -14.52
C LEU A 21 2.08 -20.64 -13.03
N SER A 22 2.68 -21.38 -12.11
CA SER A 22 2.58 -21.07 -10.68
C SER A 22 3.37 -19.80 -10.30
N LEU A 23 4.50 -19.53 -10.94
CA LEU A 23 5.26 -18.29 -10.79
C LEU A 23 4.56 -17.10 -11.46
N LEU A 24 3.87 -17.29 -12.59
CA LEU A 24 3.03 -16.27 -13.22
C LEU A 24 1.73 -16.01 -12.46
N MET A 25 1.13 -17.04 -11.85
CA MET A 25 0.00 -16.88 -10.92
C MET A 25 0.44 -16.21 -9.62
N CYS A 26 1.62 -16.53 -9.08
CA CYS A 26 2.19 -15.79 -7.95
C CYS A 26 2.57 -14.34 -8.31
N ALA A 27 3.05 -14.06 -9.53
CA ALA A 27 3.33 -12.70 -9.98
C ALA A 27 2.04 -11.90 -10.26
N GLY A 28 0.97 -12.57 -10.72
CA GLY A 28 -0.36 -11.95 -10.87
C GLY A 28 -1.02 -11.65 -9.52
N VAL A 29 -0.88 -12.55 -8.56
CA VAL A 29 -1.35 -12.37 -7.18
C VAL A 29 -0.48 -11.35 -6.43
N ALA A 30 0.84 -11.31 -6.67
CA ALA A 30 1.70 -10.26 -6.10
C ALA A 30 1.33 -8.86 -6.63
N ARG A 31 0.96 -8.71 -7.92
CA ARG A 31 0.46 -7.43 -8.44
C ARG A 31 -0.91 -7.03 -7.88
N ALA A 32 -1.75 -7.98 -7.51
CA ALA A 32 -3.00 -7.70 -6.81
C ALA A 32 -2.81 -7.52 -5.28
N GLN A 33 -1.71 -8.01 -4.71
CA GLN A 33 -1.36 -7.87 -3.29
C GLN A 33 -0.55 -6.60 -2.99
N GLU A 34 -0.03 -5.89 -3.99
CA GLU A 34 0.54 -4.53 -3.83
C GLU A 34 -0.54 -3.48 -3.46
N THR A 35 -1.81 -3.88 -3.34
CA THR A 35 -2.89 -3.03 -2.84
C THR A 35 -2.92 -2.87 -1.31
N GLY A 36 -1.99 -3.45 -0.58
CA GLY A 36 -1.70 -3.08 0.80
C GLY A 36 -0.93 -1.76 0.87
N GLY A 37 -1.45 -0.72 0.22
CA GLY A 37 -0.80 0.59 0.09
C GLY A 37 -0.47 1.31 1.41
N ASP A 38 -0.82 0.72 2.54
CA ASP A 38 -0.43 1.17 3.87
C ASP A 38 1.01 0.86 4.23
N LEU A 39 1.65 -0.07 3.52
CA LEU A 39 2.90 -0.66 3.96
C LEU A 39 4.11 -0.27 3.10
N LEU A 40 3.86 0.18 1.86
CA LEU A 40 4.92 0.48 0.89
C LEU A 40 5.55 1.88 1.03
N GLY A 41 5.92 2.28 2.14
CA GLY A 41 6.56 3.57 2.39
C GLY A 41 5.57 4.49 3.05
N GLY A 42 5.00 3.92 4.01
CA GLY A 42 4.00 4.47 4.87
C GLY A 42 3.88 5.98 4.85
N ALA A 43 2.67 6.45 4.66
CA ALA A 43 2.33 7.82 5.02
C ALA A 43 2.90 8.22 6.39
N GLY A 44 3.29 7.24 7.23
CA GLY A 44 3.97 7.45 8.49
C GLY A 44 5.47 7.79 8.39
N ILE A 45 6.19 7.29 7.35
CA ILE A 45 7.63 7.56 7.18
C ILE A 45 7.87 8.79 6.30
N PHE A 46 7.00 8.99 5.28
CA PHE A 46 6.98 10.19 4.47
C PHE A 46 5.68 10.96 4.73
N ARG A 47 5.55 11.51 5.90
CA ARG A 47 4.48 12.48 6.19
C ARG A 47 4.94 13.84 5.68
N PRO A 48 4.33 14.41 4.61
CA PRO A 48 4.67 15.75 4.16
C PRO A 48 4.57 16.73 5.33
N ARG A 49 5.50 17.66 5.44
CA ARG A 49 5.47 18.68 6.48
C ARG A 49 4.17 19.48 6.38
N ASN A 50 3.62 19.83 7.54
CA ASN A 50 2.52 20.77 7.56
C ASN A 50 2.99 22.12 6.97
N PRO A 51 2.11 22.85 6.25
CA PRO A 51 2.44 24.17 5.76
C PRO A 51 2.77 25.10 6.93
N GLU A 52 3.81 25.91 6.78
CA GLU A 52 4.19 26.88 7.80
C GLU A 52 3.09 27.92 7.98
N SER A 53 2.69 28.17 9.24
CA SER A 53 1.79 29.24 9.64
C SER A 53 2.50 30.21 10.57
N LYS A 54 2.26 31.48 10.39
CA LYS A 54 2.76 32.52 11.31
C LYS A 54 1.68 32.76 12.36
N ARG A 55 1.88 32.28 13.60
CA ARG A 55 0.93 32.58 14.70
C ARG A 55 0.79 34.07 14.90
N SER A 56 -0.40 34.60 14.62
CA SER A 56 -0.77 35.96 14.94
C SER A 56 -1.17 36.05 16.41
N SER A 57 -0.40 36.82 17.18
CA SER A 57 -0.75 37.20 18.54
C SER A 57 -1.69 38.42 18.51
N ASN A 58 -2.96 38.23 18.12
CA ASN A 58 -3.90 39.35 18.09
C ASN A 58 -4.84 39.32 19.29
N PRO A 59 -4.96 40.43 20.04
CA PRO A 59 -5.93 40.56 21.12
C PRO A 59 -7.35 40.72 20.53
N THR A 60 -8.32 40.11 21.17
CA THR A 60 -9.74 40.16 20.87
C THR A 60 -10.25 41.58 20.66
N ARG A 61 -10.77 41.85 19.47
CA ARG A 61 -11.35 43.14 19.06
C ARG A 61 -12.88 43.04 18.98
N PRO A 62 -13.64 44.13 19.27
CA PRO A 62 -15.09 44.12 19.29
C PRO A 62 -15.68 43.97 17.88
N VAL A 63 -16.84 43.33 17.81
CA VAL A 63 -17.61 43.07 16.58
C VAL A 63 -18.09 44.39 15.97
N ALA A 64 -17.50 44.77 14.84
CA ALA A 64 -17.96 45.88 13.98
C ALA A 64 -18.61 45.32 12.71
N ARG A 65 -19.55 46.07 12.13
CA ARG A 65 -20.35 45.77 10.92
C ARG A 65 -19.46 45.23 9.77
N PRO A 66 -20.01 44.41 8.84
CA PRO A 66 -19.24 43.77 7.77
C PRO A 66 -18.77 44.81 6.75
N THR A 67 -17.62 45.41 7.00
CA THR A 67 -16.79 46.09 6.02
C THR A 67 -15.98 45.00 5.28
N ARG A 68 -15.67 45.22 3.99
CA ARG A 68 -14.73 44.32 3.28
C ARG A 68 -13.51 44.11 4.18
N PRO A 69 -13.12 42.85 4.49
CA PRO A 69 -12.02 42.62 5.41
C PRO A 69 -10.76 43.29 4.86
N ASN A 70 -10.07 44.00 5.75
CA ASN A 70 -8.77 44.59 5.48
C ASN A 70 -7.77 43.48 5.05
N PRO A 71 -6.84 43.77 4.09
CA PRO A 71 -5.82 42.78 3.71
C PRO A 71 -5.06 42.15 4.88
N ALA A 72 -4.75 42.93 5.93
CA ALA A 72 -4.10 42.44 7.13
C ALA A 72 -5.02 41.49 7.94
N GLU A 73 -6.31 41.71 7.94
CA GLU A 73 -7.29 40.83 8.60
C GLU A 73 -7.47 39.51 7.81
N ILE A 74 -7.46 39.60 6.47
CA ILE A 74 -7.44 38.38 5.61
C ILE A 74 -6.18 37.58 5.85
N GLU A 75 -5.02 38.23 5.95
CA GLU A 75 -3.75 37.56 6.27
C GLU A 75 -3.82 36.84 7.61
N ALA A 76 -4.22 37.52 8.68
CA ALA A 76 -4.33 36.94 10.02
C ALA A 76 -5.28 35.70 10.01
N ARG A 77 -6.48 35.85 9.43
CA ARG A 77 -7.44 34.75 9.32
C ARG A 77 -6.94 33.57 8.48
N PHE A 78 -6.12 33.85 7.47
CA PHE A 78 -5.49 32.82 6.64
C PHE A 78 -4.45 32.03 7.45
N GLU A 79 -3.56 32.73 8.19
CA GLU A 79 -2.57 32.08 9.05
C GLU A 79 -3.23 31.28 10.18
N ASP A 80 -4.28 31.81 10.78
CA ASP A 80 -5.08 31.09 11.80
C ASP A 80 -5.68 29.82 11.21
N ALA A 81 -6.28 29.89 10.01
CA ALA A 81 -6.85 28.73 9.35
C ALA A 81 -5.80 27.67 8.98
N LEU A 82 -4.57 28.07 8.58
CA LEU A 82 -3.47 27.14 8.38
C LEU A 82 -3.04 26.47 9.69
N SER A 83 -2.93 27.26 10.78
CA SER A 83 -2.58 26.73 12.09
C SER A 83 -3.61 25.74 12.61
N ASP A 84 -4.90 26.09 12.53
CA ASP A 84 -6.01 25.21 12.91
C ASP A 84 -5.99 23.91 12.08
N GLY A 85 -5.70 24.01 10.78
CA GLY A 85 -5.56 22.88 9.89
C GLY A 85 -4.42 21.96 10.30
N ASN A 86 -3.26 22.52 10.63
CA ASN A 86 -2.08 21.79 11.09
C ASN A 86 -2.37 21.06 12.42
N ASP A 87 -2.89 21.79 13.41
CA ASP A 87 -3.20 21.25 14.74
C ASP A 87 -4.25 20.14 14.65
N ALA A 88 -5.28 20.32 13.84
CA ALA A 88 -6.31 19.32 13.62
C ALA A 88 -5.76 18.07 12.89
N ARG A 89 -4.87 18.24 11.89
CA ARG A 89 -4.22 17.13 11.18
C ARG A 89 -3.32 16.34 12.13
N ASP A 90 -2.53 17.02 12.96
CA ASP A 90 -1.64 16.37 13.93
C ASP A 90 -2.43 15.61 14.99
N ALA A 91 -3.58 16.13 15.39
CA ALA A 91 -4.54 15.45 16.25
C ALA A 91 -5.37 14.35 15.52
N ARG A 92 -5.12 14.08 14.22
CA ARG A 92 -5.87 13.17 13.35
C ARG A 92 -7.37 13.48 13.25
N LYS A 93 -7.76 14.72 13.50
CA LYS A 93 -9.12 15.23 13.33
C LYS A 93 -9.33 15.68 11.87
N TYR A 94 -9.27 14.74 10.95
CA TYR A 94 -9.19 15.02 9.50
C TYR A 94 -10.33 15.88 8.96
N ALA A 95 -11.57 15.68 9.42
CA ALA A 95 -12.72 16.51 9.01
C ALA A 95 -12.55 17.99 9.41
N SER A 96 -12.00 18.25 10.61
CA SER A 96 -11.70 19.60 11.07
C SER A 96 -10.55 20.21 10.27
N ALA A 97 -9.48 19.44 10.02
CA ALA A 97 -8.35 19.86 9.21
C ALA A 97 -8.77 20.22 7.77
N GLU A 98 -9.61 19.37 7.14
CA GLU A 98 -10.17 19.62 5.81
C GLU A 98 -10.98 20.94 5.78
N THR A 99 -11.80 21.17 6.79
CA THR A 99 -12.60 22.41 6.91
C THR A 99 -11.70 23.64 7.03
N ALA A 100 -10.68 23.57 7.87
CA ALA A 100 -9.74 24.67 8.10
C ALA A 100 -8.94 25.02 6.84
N TYR A 101 -8.35 24.01 6.14
CA TYR A 101 -7.61 24.26 4.90
C TYR A 101 -8.52 24.76 3.77
N ARG A 102 -9.76 24.26 3.65
CA ARG A 102 -10.73 24.83 2.69
C ARG A 102 -11.08 26.28 3.01
N GLY A 103 -11.09 26.62 4.32
CA GLY A 103 -11.21 28.01 4.78
C GLY A 103 -10.02 28.87 4.34
N ALA A 104 -8.79 28.37 4.52
CA ALA A 104 -7.57 29.04 4.06
C ALA A 104 -7.59 29.26 2.53
N ILE A 105 -7.94 28.25 1.74
CA ILE A 105 -8.04 28.34 0.27
C ILE A 105 -9.04 29.44 -0.15
N LYS A 106 -10.21 29.54 0.53
CA LYS A 106 -11.19 30.59 0.24
C LYS A 106 -10.67 31.99 0.53
N LEU A 107 -9.85 32.16 1.56
CA LEU A 107 -9.24 33.43 1.92
C LEU A 107 -8.15 33.83 0.93
N LYS A 108 -7.31 32.89 0.53
CA LYS A 108 -6.18 33.11 -0.40
C LYS A 108 -6.08 32.00 -1.45
N PRO A 109 -6.88 32.03 -2.52
CA PRO A 109 -6.90 30.96 -3.52
C PRO A 109 -5.59 30.78 -4.31
N ARG A 110 -4.71 31.79 -4.30
CA ARG A 110 -3.40 31.75 -4.99
C ARG A 110 -2.24 31.45 -4.06
N ASP A 111 -2.48 31.21 -2.78
CA ASP A 111 -1.45 30.73 -1.86
C ASP A 111 -1.46 29.19 -1.85
N ALA A 112 -0.34 28.60 -2.21
CA ALA A 112 -0.22 27.16 -2.35
C ALA A 112 -0.41 26.39 -1.04
N ARG A 113 -0.17 27.04 0.12
CA ARG A 113 -0.13 26.38 1.44
C ARG A 113 -1.45 25.75 1.82
N GLY A 114 -2.59 26.40 1.51
CA GLY A 114 -3.91 25.85 1.80
C GLY A 114 -4.18 24.57 1.03
N SER A 115 -3.94 24.57 -0.29
CA SER A 115 -4.12 23.40 -1.15
C SER A 115 -3.12 22.29 -0.81
N TYR A 116 -1.87 22.62 -0.50
CA TYR A 116 -0.87 21.67 -0.06
C TYR A 116 -1.26 20.99 1.26
N GLY A 117 -1.72 21.77 2.27
CA GLY A 117 -2.21 21.22 3.53
C GLY A 117 -3.43 20.32 3.36
N LEU A 118 -4.35 20.69 2.48
CA LEU A 118 -5.50 19.86 2.13
C LEU A 118 -5.07 18.55 1.47
N GLY A 119 -4.10 18.59 0.56
CA GLY A 119 -3.49 17.41 -0.05
C GLY A 119 -2.89 16.46 0.99
N ASN A 120 -2.20 17.02 1.99
CA ASN A 120 -1.65 16.24 3.10
C ASN A 120 -2.74 15.53 3.92
N VAL A 121 -3.87 16.20 4.16
CA VAL A 121 -5.03 15.61 4.86
C VAL A 121 -5.61 14.43 4.09
N PHE A 122 -5.74 14.55 2.77
CA PHE A 122 -6.23 13.46 1.93
C PHE A 122 -5.22 12.31 1.82
N ALA A 123 -3.93 12.62 1.72
CA ALA A 123 -2.86 11.62 1.69
C ALA A 123 -2.79 10.82 3.00
N ASP A 124 -2.93 11.48 4.17
CA ASP A 124 -3.00 10.80 5.48
C ASP A 124 -4.20 9.85 5.59
N GLN A 125 -5.27 10.09 4.82
CA GLN A 125 -6.46 9.23 4.72
C GLN A 125 -6.42 8.27 3.53
N GLN A 126 -5.34 8.25 2.73
CA GLN A 126 -5.17 7.45 1.51
C GLN A 126 -6.21 7.76 0.42
N ARG A 127 -6.80 8.92 0.49
CA ARG A 127 -7.72 9.46 -0.52
C ARG A 127 -6.88 10.01 -1.69
N TRP A 128 -6.23 9.10 -2.42
CA TRP A 128 -5.15 9.42 -3.36
C TRP A 128 -5.57 10.35 -4.50
N ASP A 129 -6.79 10.19 -5.04
CA ASP A 129 -7.28 11.02 -6.15
C ASP A 129 -7.54 12.46 -5.68
N GLU A 130 -8.04 12.63 -4.47
CA GLU A 130 -8.29 13.94 -3.88
C GLU A 130 -6.97 14.60 -3.46
N ALA A 131 -6.01 13.81 -2.95
CA ALA A 131 -4.65 14.29 -2.65
C ALA A 131 -3.94 14.78 -3.92
N GLU A 132 -4.01 14.02 -5.01
CA GLU A 132 -3.46 14.42 -6.31
C GLU A 132 -4.03 15.75 -6.78
N ASN A 133 -5.35 15.91 -6.76
CA ASN A 133 -6.00 17.15 -7.19
C ASN A 133 -5.54 18.33 -6.33
N ALA A 134 -5.52 18.17 -5.01
CA ALA A 134 -5.10 19.23 -4.10
C ALA A 134 -3.63 19.64 -4.27
N TYR A 135 -2.72 18.68 -4.51
CA TYR A 135 -1.32 19.01 -4.80
C TYR A 135 -1.12 19.64 -6.18
N ARG A 136 -1.91 19.25 -7.19
CA ARG A 136 -1.92 19.92 -8.49
C ARG A 136 -2.40 21.38 -8.34
N ASP A 137 -3.41 21.64 -7.52
CA ASP A 137 -3.85 23.01 -7.22
C ASP A 137 -2.76 23.82 -6.50
N ALA A 138 -2.02 23.20 -5.59
CA ALA A 138 -0.86 23.86 -4.96
C ALA A 138 0.23 24.21 -5.98
N LEU A 139 0.51 23.31 -6.94
CA LEU A 139 1.48 23.57 -8.02
C LEU A 139 0.97 24.58 -9.04
N ASN A 140 -0.34 24.67 -9.28
CA ASN A 140 -0.92 25.73 -10.11
C ASN A 140 -0.71 27.11 -9.47
N ALA A 141 -0.78 27.21 -8.14
CA ALA A 141 -0.51 28.44 -7.39
C ALA A 141 0.98 28.73 -7.26
N SER A 142 1.83 27.72 -7.11
CA SER A 142 3.29 27.82 -6.97
C SER A 142 3.99 26.68 -7.71
N PRO A 143 4.33 26.82 -9.00
CA PRO A 143 4.91 25.77 -9.83
C PRO A 143 6.28 25.25 -9.37
N ALA A 144 7.00 26.03 -8.57
CA ALA A 144 8.32 25.68 -8.01
C ALA A 144 8.24 25.20 -6.53
N ASN A 145 7.05 24.90 -6.03
CA ASN A 145 6.89 24.35 -4.67
C ASN A 145 7.41 22.91 -4.64
N VAL A 146 8.61 22.73 -4.10
CA VAL A 146 9.29 21.42 -4.08
C VAL A 146 8.55 20.42 -3.21
N GLU A 147 8.00 20.83 -2.09
CA GLU A 147 7.22 19.97 -1.19
C GLU A 147 5.99 19.41 -1.91
N ALA A 148 5.28 20.24 -2.69
CA ALA A 148 4.14 19.79 -3.48
C ALA A 148 4.55 18.87 -4.65
N LEU A 149 5.69 19.13 -5.31
CA LEU A 149 6.26 18.26 -6.33
C LEU A 149 6.57 16.85 -5.75
N LEU A 150 7.22 16.80 -4.61
CA LEU A 150 7.57 15.55 -3.94
C LEU A 150 6.35 14.79 -3.44
N ALA A 151 5.39 15.51 -2.86
CA ALA A 151 4.13 14.93 -2.38
C ALA A 151 3.29 14.38 -3.54
N LEU A 152 3.24 15.10 -4.66
CA LEU A 152 2.52 14.65 -5.86
C LEU A 152 3.21 13.44 -6.50
N SER A 153 4.55 13.44 -6.61
CA SER A 153 5.30 12.27 -7.08
C SER A 153 5.02 11.04 -6.21
N PHE A 154 4.98 11.20 -4.89
CA PHE A 154 4.63 10.14 -3.95
C PHE A 154 3.21 9.59 -4.17
N VAL A 155 2.22 10.48 -4.29
CA VAL A 155 0.81 10.09 -4.44
C VAL A 155 0.56 9.39 -5.78
N LEU A 156 1.26 9.79 -6.83
CA LEU A 156 1.10 9.22 -8.17
C LEU A 156 1.56 7.77 -8.28
N VAL A 157 2.50 7.33 -7.46
CA VAL A 157 2.97 5.93 -7.44
C VAL A 157 2.14 5.03 -6.52
N GLN A 158 1.19 5.59 -5.76
CA GLN A 158 0.34 4.78 -4.89
C GLN A 158 -0.60 3.87 -5.68
N PRO A 159 -0.90 2.66 -5.18
CA PRO A 159 -1.81 1.73 -5.83
C PRO A 159 -3.21 2.34 -6.00
N ARG A 160 -3.77 2.20 -7.20
CA ARG A 160 -5.15 2.60 -7.53
C ARG A 160 -5.75 1.61 -8.52
N THR A 161 -7.05 1.45 -8.46
CA THR A 161 -7.79 0.69 -9.47
C THR A 161 -7.92 1.50 -10.76
N GLY A 162 -7.56 0.91 -11.92
CA GLY A 162 -7.76 1.54 -13.23
C GLY A 162 -6.55 1.49 -14.18
N ALA A 163 -6.79 1.76 -15.46
CA ALA A 163 -5.85 1.53 -16.57
C ALA A 163 -4.77 2.60 -16.78
N MET A 164 -4.73 3.67 -15.97
CA MET A 164 -3.87 4.84 -16.22
C MET A 164 -2.54 4.85 -15.45
N ASN A 165 -2.13 3.70 -14.90
CA ASN A 165 -0.91 3.62 -14.06
C ASN A 165 0.36 4.06 -14.79
N ALA A 166 0.55 3.69 -16.05
CA ALA A 166 1.75 4.03 -16.82
C ALA A 166 1.95 5.57 -16.94
N LYS A 167 0.88 6.30 -17.25
CA LYS A 167 0.93 7.77 -17.35
C LYS A 167 1.21 8.39 -15.99
N ARG A 168 0.53 7.94 -14.95
CA ARG A 168 0.73 8.45 -13.57
C ARG A 168 2.17 8.27 -13.11
N PHE A 169 2.76 7.10 -13.38
CA PHE A 169 4.15 6.83 -13.00
C PHE A 169 5.15 7.68 -13.82
N ALA A 170 4.86 7.97 -15.08
CA ALA A 170 5.65 8.89 -15.88
C ALA A 170 5.54 10.35 -15.35
N ASP A 171 4.32 10.78 -15.00
CA ASP A 171 4.10 12.08 -14.35
C ASP A 171 4.84 12.16 -13.00
N ALA A 172 4.84 11.07 -12.20
CA ALA A 172 5.57 11.02 -10.93
C ALA A 172 7.07 11.23 -11.10
N GLU A 173 7.65 10.62 -12.14
CA GLU A 173 9.06 10.79 -12.48
C GLU A 173 9.37 12.23 -12.91
N ASP A 174 8.52 12.85 -13.74
CA ASP A 174 8.68 14.25 -14.16
C ASP A 174 8.66 15.19 -12.94
N PHE A 175 7.70 15.03 -12.03
CA PHE A 175 7.64 15.85 -10.82
C PHE A 175 8.85 15.66 -9.91
N ALA A 176 9.31 14.43 -9.72
CA ALA A 176 10.51 14.15 -8.93
C ALA A 176 11.76 14.75 -9.60
N HIS A 177 11.88 14.62 -10.93
CA HIS A 177 12.98 15.19 -11.68
C HIS A 177 13.01 16.74 -11.58
N ARG A 178 11.85 17.40 -11.68
CA ARG A 178 11.74 18.84 -11.44
C ARG A 178 12.19 19.23 -10.03
N ALA A 179 11.81 18.43 -9.02
CA ALA A 179 12.23 18.64 -7.64
C ALA A 179 13.75 18.54 -7.49
N THR A 180 14.42 17.55 -8.13
CA THR A 180 15.90 17.45 -8.11
C THR A 180 16.58 18.63 -8.78
N GLY A 181 16.00 19.18 -9.85
CA GLY A 181 16.50 20.39 -10.53
C GLY A 181 16.40 21.64 -9.66
N LEU A 182 15.30 21.80 -8.91
CA LEU A 182 15.09 22.93 -8.01
C LEU A 182 15.92 22.84 -6.73
N GLN A 183 16.11 21.62 -6.20
CA GLN A 183 16.88 21.37 -4.99
C GLN A 183 17.88 20.22 -5.18
N PRO A 184 19.04 20.47 -5.81
CA PRO A 184 20.02 19.42 -6.15
C PRO A 184 20.72 18.80 -4.93
N ASN A 185 20.51 19.34 -3.74
CA ASN A 185 21.02 18.78 -2.47
C ASN A 185 19.91 18.17 -1.59
N ASN A 186 18.73 17.91 -2.14
CA ASN A 186 17.62 17.29 -1.41
C ASN A 186 17.65 15.77 -1.63
N ALA A 187 18.06 15.01 -0.62
CA ALA A 187 18.12 13.56 -0.66
C ALA A 187 16.76 12.91 -0.97
N VAL A 188 15.67 13.48 -0.41
CA VAL A 188 14.31 12.99 -0.64
C VAL A 188 13.90 13.12 -2.10
N ALA A 189 14.33 14.18 -2.79
CA ALA A 189 14.00 14.37 -4.21
C ALA A 189 14.62 13.27 -5.09
N PHE A 190 15.86 12.88 -4.82
CA PHE A 190 16.52 11.79 -5.54
C PHE A 190 15.92 10.42 -5.19
N ASP A 191 15.55 10.19 -3.93
CA ASP A 191 14.82 8.98 -3.55
C ASP A 191 13.47 8.87 -4.31
N ARG A 192 12.69 9.96 -4.34
CA ARG A 192 11.42 10.00 -5.10
C ARG A 192 11.60 9.76 -6.59
N LEU A 193 12.67 10.28 -7.17
CA LEU A 193 13.01 10.02 -8.58
C LEU A 193 13.25 8.52 -8.81
N GLY A 194 14.07 7.88 -7.99
CA GLY A 194 14.30 6.45 -8.06
C GLY A 194 13.03 5.62 -7.86
N VAL A 195 12.18 5.99 -6.89
CA VAL A 195 10.89 5.31 -6.64
C VAL A 195 9.95 5.43 -7.85
N ALA A 196 9.87 6.59 -8.48
CA ALA A 196 9.05 6.78 -9.67
C ALA A 196 9.54 5.94 -10.86
N MET A 197 10.86 5.84 -11.07
CA MET A 197 11.47 4.95 -12.07
C MET A 197 11.13 3.48 -11.79
N VAL A 198 11.27 3.03 -10.55
CA VAL A 198 10.92 1.66 -10.13
C VAL A 198 9.43 1.36 -10.33
N ALA A 199 8.54 2.32 -10.05
CA ALA A 199 7.10 2.18 -10.30
C ALA A 199 6.79 1.98 -11.80
N ARG A 200 7.60 2.54 -12.70
CA ARG A 200 7.54 2.28 -14.14
C ARG A 200 8.13 0.93 -14.56
N GLY A 201 8.67 0.16 -13.62
CA GLY A 201 9.36 -1.09 -13.89
C GLY A 201 10.83 -0.90 -14.32
N ILE A 202 11.42 0.27 -14.09
CA ILE A 202 12.81 0.58 -14.45
C ILE A 202 13.72 0.19 -13.26
N PHE A 203 14.34 -0.98 -13.36
CA PHE A 203 15.32 -1.49 -12.39
C PHE A 203 16.69 -1.55 -13.06
N ASN A 204 17.32 -0.41 -13.26
CA ASN A 204 18.58 -0.28 -13.99
C ASN A 204 19.55 0.69 -13.29
N SER A 205 20.65 1.04 -13.98
CA SER A 205 21.67 1.97 -13.51
C SER A 205 21.14 3.36 -13.18
N ASP A 206 20.06 3.81 -13.83
CA ASP A 206 19.53 5.16 -13.62
C ASP A 206 18.78 5.25 -12.29
N ALA A 207 17.93 4.25 -12.00
CA ALA A 207 17.27 4.12 -10.70
C ALA A 207 18.31 3.92 -9.58
N GLU A 208 19.34 3.09 -9.82
CA GLU A 208 20.45 2.93 -8.89
C GLU A 208 21.17 4.27 -8.62
N ALA A 209 21.49 5.04 -9.68
CA ALA A 209 22.17 6.32 -9.54
C ALA A 209 21.34 7.33 -8.72
N ALA A 210 20.02 7.36 -8.91
CA ALA A 210 19.13 8.22 -8.13
C ALA A 210 19.21 7.88 -6.63
N PHE A 211 19.08 6.61 -6.25
CA PHE A 211 19.17 6.20 -4.84
C PHE A 211 20.57 6.37 -4.27
N ARG A 212 21.62 6.09 -5.04
CA ARG A 212 23.01 6.37 -4.61
C ARG A 212 23.24 7.86 -4.37
N ARG A 213 22.66 8.73 -5.20
CA ARG A 213 22.73 10.18 -4.99
C ARG A 213 21.99 10.59 -3.71
N ALA A 214 20.81 10.03 -3.44
CA ALA A 214 20.12 10.25 -2.17
C ALA A 214 21.00 9.89 -0.96
N LEU A 215 21.69 8.74 -1.02
CA LEU A 215 22.58 8.27 0.06
C LEU A 215 23.92 9.04 0.14
N GLN A 216 24.40 9.62 -0.95
CA GLN A 216 25.53 10.57 -0.89
C GLN A 216 25.17 11.86 -0.14
N LEU A 217 23.93 12.31 -0.30
CA LEU A 217 23.42 13.52 0.36
C LEU A 217 23.02 13.26 1.83
N ASP A 218 22.45 12.11 2.10
CA ASP A 218 22.12 11.64 3.44
C ASP A 218 22.45 10.13 3.60
N PRO A 219 23.64 9.79 4.10
CA PRO A 219 24.04 8.39 4.30
C PRO A 219 23.16 7.61 5.28
N ASN A 220 22.42 8.30 6.15
CA ASN A 220 21.53 7.70 7.15
C ASN A 220 20.06 7.63 6.67
N PHE A 221 19.81 7.91 5.41
CA PHE A 221 18.46 7.83 4.84
C PHE A 221 18.04 6.36 4.67
N VAL A 222 17.52 5.77 5.75
CA VAL A 222 17.16 4.33 5.85
C VAL A 222 16.25 3.89 4.69
N VAL A 223 15.27 4.70 4.32
CA VAL A 223 14.34 4.38 3.24
C VAL A 223 15.05 4.25 1.89
N ALA A 224 15.98 5.16 1.59
CA ALA A 224 16.78 5.09 0.36
C ALA A 224 17.73 3.89 0.35
N GLN A 225 18.25 3.45 1.52
CA GLN A 225 19.04 2.21 1.62
C GLN A 225 18.20 0.99 1.20
N VAL A 226 16.95 0.91 1.66
CA VAL A 226 16.00 -0.16 1.30
C VAL A 226 15.67 -0.13 -0.19
N HIS A 227 15.39 1.05 -0.74
CA HIS A 227 15.07 1.20 -2.15
C HIS A 227 16.26 0.82 -3.06
N LEU A 228 17.48 1.25 -2.70
CA LEU A 228 18.69 0.84 -3.41
C LEU A 228 18.89 -0.67 -3.33
N ALA A 229 18.76 -1.25 -2.14
CA ALA A 229 18.90 -2.71 -1.96
C ALA A 229 17.94 -3.48 -2.87
N ARG A 230 16.68 -3.04 -2.99
CA ARG A 230 15.68 -3.65 -3.89
C ARG A 230 16.12 -3.58 -5.36
N VAL A 231 16.60 -2.42 -5.82
CA VAL A 231 17.10 -2.27 -7.20
C VAL A 231 18.29 -3.19 -7.45
N LEU A 232 19.25 -3.22 -6.54
CA LEU A 232 20.44 -4.09 -6.66
C LEU A 232 20.05 -5.56 -6.68
N ARG A 233 19.09 -6.00 -5.88
CA ARG A 233 18.60 -7.38 -5.91
C ARG A 233 17.90 -7.72 -7.22
N HIS A 234 17.09 -6.80 -7.76
CA HIS A 234 16.52 -6.97 -9.11
C HIS A 234 17.60 -7.12 -10.20
N MET A 235 18.75 -6.49 -10.01
CA MET A 235 19.92 -6.63 -10.86
C MET A 235 20.79 -7.85 -10.50
N ASN A 236 20.35 -8.72 -9.58
CA ASN A 236 21.07 -9.89 -9.06
C ASN A 236 22.38 -9.56 -8.33
N ARG A 237 22.55 -8.33 -7.85
CA ARG A 237 23.74 -7.86 -7.10
C ARG A 237 23.50 -8.02 -5.59
N PHE A 238 23.28 -9.25 -5.15
CA PHE A 238 22.91 -9.59 -3.77
C PHE A 238 23.98 -9.18 -2.74
N GLY A 239 25.27 -9.34 -3.09
CA GLY A 239 26.38 -8.99 -2.21
C GLY A 239 26.47 -7.49 -1.87
N GLU A 240 25.91 -6.61 -2.70
CA GLU A 240 25.81 -5.18 -2.42
C GLU A 240 24.48 -4.81 -1.74
N ALA A 241 23.41 -5.56 -2.02
CA ALA A 241 22.09 -5.30 -1.47
C ALA A 241 21.96 -5.68 0.01
N ASP A 242 22.49 -6.85 0.40
CA ASP A 242 22.33 -7.37 1.76
C ASP A 242 22.98 -6.47 2.85
N PRO A 243 24.19 -5.88 2.65
CA PRO A 243 24.74 -4.90 3.58
C PRO A 243 23.84 -3.66 3.78
N LEU A 244 23.12 -3.22 2.73
CA LEU A 244 22.21 -2.08 2.81
C LEU A 244 20.98 -2.43 3.67
N TYR A 245 20.39 -3.61 3.50
CA TYR A 245 19.33 -4.09 4.39
C TYR A 245 19.78 -4.18 5.84
N ASN A 246 20.97 -4.77 6.09
CA ASN A 246 21.54 -4.88 7.43
C ASN A 246 21.77 -3.51 8.07
N SER A 247 22.29 -2.56 7.29
CA SER A 247 22.46 -1.17 7.73
C SER A 247 21.11 -0.50 8.05
N ALA A 248 20.12 -0.66 7.17
CA ALA A 248 18.77 -0.13 7.36
C ALA A 248 18.12 -0.68 8.64
N ILE A 249 18.21 -1.99 8.87
CA ILE A 249 17.69 -2.64 10.08
C ILE A 249 18.40 -2.09 11.33
N ALA A 250 19.73 -1.98 11.30
CA ALA A 250 20.48 -1.48 12.45
C ALA A 250 20.12 -0.04 12.81
N GLN A 251 19.88 0.81 11.81
CA GLN A 251 19.57 2.22 11.99
C GLN A 251 18.09 2.50 12.31
N ALA A 252 17.18 1.58 12.00
CA ALA A 252 15.75 1.74 12.26
C ALA A 252 15.47 1.89 13.75
N LYS A 253 14.81 3.01 14.14
CA LYS A 253 14.53 3.37 15.54
C LYS A 253 13.05 3.24 15.92
N ASP A 254 12.19 2.98 14.94
CA ASP A 254 10.73 2.93 15.11
C ASP A 254 10.13 1.75 14.36
N ALA A 255 8.96 1.32 14.82
CA ALA A 255 8.26 0.18 14.24
C ALA A 255 7.85 0.41 12.77
N PRO A 256 7.35 1.58 12.35
CA PRO A 256 7.02 1.84 10.94
C PRO A 256 8.20 1.63 9.98
N THR A 257 9.40 2.07 10.34
CA THR A 257 10.61 1.86 9.52
C THR A 257 10.94 0.37 9.39
N LEU A 258 10.86 -0.39 10.48
CA LEU A 258 11.09 -1.85 10.45
C LEU A 258 10.01 -2.57 9.62
N VAL A 259 8.77 -2.13 9.68
CA VAL A 259 7.67 -2.65 8.86
C VAL A 259 7.95 -2.42 7.38
N LEU A 260 8.42 -1.25 6.99
CA LEU A 260 8.81 -0.96 5.60
C LEU A 260 9.93 -1.89 5.12
N ILE A 261 10.96 -2.11 5.94
CA ILE A 261 12.06 -3.02 5.61
C ILE A 261 11.54 -4.45 5.43
N ALA A 262 10.71 -4.92 6.37
CA ALA A 262 10.13 -6.26 6.33
C ALA A 262 9.21 -6.46 5.12
N ASP A 263 8.41 -5.46 4.75
CA ASP A 263 7.56 -5.54 3.56
C ASP A 263 8.39 -5.59 2.27
N ALA A 264 9.46 -4.81 2.17
CA ALA A 264 10.40 -4.89 1.07
C ALA A 264 11.00 -6.31 0.95
N MET A 265 11.43 -6.90 2.07
CA MET A 265 11.94 -8.28 2.10
C MET A 265 10.88 -9.30 1.66
N GLN A 266 9.64 -9.18 2.13
CA GLN A 266 8.55 -10.08 1.73
C GLN A 266 8.17 -9.94 0.26
N THR A 267 8.22 -8.73 -0.29
CA THR A 267 8.01 -8.48 -1.72
C THR A 267 9.06 -9.20 -2.57
N GLU A 268 10.27 -9.35 -2.06
CA GLU A 268 11.36 -10.12 -2.65
C GLU A 268 11.33 -11.61 -2.27
N GLN A 269 10.23 -12.09 -1.70
CA GLN A 269 10.03 -13.48 -1.24
C GLN A 269 10.99 -13.92 -0.13
N ARG A 270 11.64 -12.99 0.55
CA ARG A 270 12.51 -13.22 1.72
C ARG A 270 11.68 -13.34 3.01
N TRP A 271 10.74 -14.28 2.98
CA TRP A 271 9.74 -14.41 4.05
C TRP A 271 10.37 -14.63 5.42
N ASN A 272 11.32 -15.57 5.52
CA ASN A 272 11.94 -15.91 6.79
C ASN A 272 12.89 -14.80 7.30
N ASP A 273 13.55 -14.06 6.40
CA ASP A 273 14.41 -12.95 6.78
C ASP A 273 13.62 -11.79 7.40
N SER A 274 12.35 -11.67 7.06
CA SER A 274 11.47 -10.63 7.61
C SER A 274 11.02 -10.91 9.05
N GLU A 275 11.07 -12.18 9.55
CA GLU A 275 10.57 -12.54 10.88
C GLU A 275 11.28 -11.80 12.01
N PRO A 276 12.62 -11.77 12.11
CA PRO A 276 13.31 -11.05 13.18
C PRO A 276 13.09 -9.54 13.12
N VAL A 277 12.92 -8.98 11.90
CA VAL A 277 12.64 -7.56 11.70
C VAL A 277 11.25 -7.20 12.22
N LEU A 278 10.25 -8.04 11.93
CA LEU A 278 8.87 -7.87 12.42
C LEU A 278 8.77 -8.08 13.94
N SER A 279 9.52 -9.04 14.48
CA SER A 279 9.59 -9.25 15.93
C SER A 279 10.11 -8.00 16.64
N ARG A 280 11.18 -7.41 16.14
CA ARG A 280 11.72 -6.14 16.68
C ARG A 280 10.72 -4.98 16.52
N ALA A 281 9.98 -4.92 15.40
CA ALA A 281 8.93 -3.91 15.23
C ALA A 281 7.84 -4.05 16.31
N LEU A 282 7.46 -5.29 16.65
CA LEU A 282 6.46 -5.56 17.70
C LEU A 282 7.01 -5.38 19.12
N GLU A 283 8.31 -5.47 19.32
CA GLU A 283 8.96 -5.08 20.60
C GLU A 283 8.86 -3.57 20.80
N LEU A 284 9.03 -2.76 19.74
CA LEU A 284 8.91 -1.31 19.81
C LEU A 284 7.44 -0.84 19.89
N ASP A 285 6.54 -1.51 19.17
CA ASP A 285 5.11 -1.23 19.19
C ASP A 285 4.32 -2.53 19.06
N ALA A 286 3.96 -3.11 20.21
CA ALA A 286 3.24 -4.38 20.27
C ALA A 286 1.85 -4.37 19.58
N LYS A 287 1.30 -3.19 19.31
CA LYS A 287 0.03 -2.99 18.62
C LYS A 287 0.20 -2.44 17.20
N ASN A 288 1.39 -2.52 16.61
CA ASN A 288 1.59 -2.06 15.25
C ASN A 288 0.80 -2.93 14.26
N PRO A 289 -0.23 -2.39 13.59
CA PRO A 289 -1.09 -3.19 12.72
C PRO A 289 -0.36 -3.70 11.48
N GLY A 290 0.59 -2.93 10.96
CA GLY A 290 1.42 -3.31 9.82
C GLY A 290 2.33 -4.50 10.14
N ALA A 291 3.02 -4.45 11.29
CA ALA A 291 3.87 -5.55 11.74
C ALA A 291 3.07 -6.84 11.96
N LEU A 292 1.91 -6.75 12.62
CA LEU A 292 1.02 -7.90 12.84
C LEU A 292 0.50 -8.47 11.51
N PHE A 293 0.13 -7.61 10.57
CA PHE A 293 -0.33 -8.03 9.25
C PHE A 293 0.76 -8.76 8.46
N LEU A 294 1.97 -8.20 8.38
CA LEU A 294 3.09 -8.81 7.67
C LEU A 294 3.54 -10.12 8.32
N LEU A 295 3.52 -10.18 9.65
CA LEU A 295 3.82 -11.40 10.38
C LEU A 295 2.80 -12.51 10.04
N GLY A 296 1.51 -12.19 10.08
CA GLY A 296 0.45 -13.13 9.70
C GLY A 296 0.57 -13.58 8.23
N ARG A 297 0.91 -12.66 7.32
CA ARG A 297 1.16 -12.95 5.89
C ARG A 297 2.31 -13.96 5.73
N MET A 298 3.44 -13.69 6.37
CA MET A 298 4.60 -14.57 6.36
C MET A 298 4.27 -15.95 6.94
N MET A 299 3.59 -16.01 8.08
CA MET A 299 3.18 -17.27 8.70
C MET A 299 2.21 -18.06 7.80
N THR A 300 1.32 -17.38 7.07
CA THR A 300 0.42 -18.02 6.10
C THR A 300 1.20 -18.67 4.95
N VAL A 301 2.21 -17.98 4.41
CA VAL A 301 3.08 -18.51 3.34
C VAL A 301 3.86 -19.73 3.85
N ASN A 302 4.35 -19.68 5.08
CA ASN A 302 5.07 -20.77 5.72
C ASN A 302 4.14 -21.87 6.30
N LYS A 303 2.84 -21.80 6.03
CA LYS A 303 1.81 -22.75 6.53
C LYS A 303 1.71 -22.83 8.07
N ARG A 304 2.20 -21.82 8.77
CA ARG A 304 2.08 -21.67 10.24
C ARG A 304 0.73 -21.03 10.56
N TYR A 305 -0.37 -21.67 10.17
CA TYR A 305 -1.71 -21.08 10.13
C TYR A 305 -2.26 -20.69 11.51
N ALA A 306 -1.93 -21.41 12.58
CA ALA A 306 -2.37 -21.06 13.94
C ALA A 306 -1.73 -19.75 14.43
N GLU A 307 -0.47 -19.53 14.09
CA GLU A 307 0.24 -18.29 14.43
C GLU A 307 -0.26 -17.15 13.55
N ALA A 308 -0.53 -17.41 12.25
CA ALA A 308 -1.16 -16.45 11.35
C ALA A 308 -2.53 -16.00 11.86
N GLU A 309 -3.38 -16.94 12.35
CA GLU A 309 -4.67 -16.63 12.98
C GLU A 309 -4.48 -15.64 14.14
N SER A 310 -3.52 -15.92 15.04
CA SER A 310 -3.24 -15.05 16.19
C SER A 310 -2.85 -13.64 15.75
N ALA A 311 -1.93 -13.52 14.78
CA ALA A 311 -1.45 -12.25 14.29
C ALA A 311 -2.58 -11.45 13.60
N PHE A 312 -3.38 -12.09 12.73
CA PHE A 312 -4.48 -11.41 12.05
C PHE A 312 -5.63 -11.04 12.97
N LYS A 313 -5.93 -11.82 14.02
CA LYS A 313 -6.91 -11.43 15.03
C LYS A 313 -6.50 -10.14 15.73
N ARG A 314 -5.25 -10.06 16.20
CA ARG A 314 -4.70 -8.85 16.82
C ARG A 314 -4.73 -7.65 15.86
N ALA A 315 -4.37 -7.86 14.60
CA ALA A 315 -4.46 -6.82 13.58
C ALA A 315 -5.91 -6.36 13.34
N GLY A 316 -6.87 -7.30 13.33
CA GLY A 316 -8.30 -7.04 13.17
C GLY A 316 -8.95 -6.32 14.36
N GLU A 317 -8.46 -6.54 15.58
CA GLU A 317 -8.88 -5.77 16.77
C GLU A 317 -8.50 -4.29 16.64
N ILE A 318 -7.35 -3.99 16.04
CA ILE A 318 -6.86 -2.62 15.83
C ILE A 318 -7.56 -1.98 14.63
N ASN A 319 -7.71 -2.71 13.53
CA ASN A 319 -8.38 -2.24 12.32
C ASN A 319 -9.50 -3.22 11.87
N PRO A 320 -10.69 -3.15 12.46
CA PRO A 320 -11.79 -4.08 12.18
C PRO A 320 -12.41 -3.90 10.79
N LYS A 321 -12.08 -2.82 10.08
CA LYS A 321 -12.59 -2.52 8.73
C LYS A 321 -11.57 -2.84 7.63
N SER A 322 -10.49 -3.53 7.94
CA SER A 322 -9.52 -3.94 6.92
C SER A 322 -10.00 -5.20 6.19
N PHE A 323 -10.33 -5.06 4.90
CA PHE A 323 -10.64 -6.19 4.03
C PHE A 323 -9.50 -7.22 4.02
N GLN A 324 -8.26 -6.77 3.82
CA GLN A 324 -7.08 -7.62 3.70
C GLN A 324 -6.87 -8.48 4.94
N VAL A 325 -7.06 -7.90 6.14
CA VAL A 325 -6.94 -8.64 7.39
C VAL A 325 -8.00 -9.73 7.48
N GLN A 326 -9.27 -9.41 7.18
CA GLN A 326 -10.35 -10.39 7.21
C GLN A 326 -10.15 -11.49 6.16
N TYR A 327 -9.74 -11.11 4.94
CA TYR A 327 -9.46 -12.07 3.88
C TYR A 327 -8.33 -13.05 4.25
N LEU A 328 -7.20 -12.56 4.77
CA LEU A 328 -6.07 -13.40 5.15
C LEU A 328 -6.36 -14.23 6.41
N LEU A 329 -7.16 -13.73 7.34
CA LEU A 329 -7.66 -14.52 8.47
C LEU A 329 -8.52 -15.69 7.98
N GLY A 330 -9.41 -15.46 7.01
CA GLY A 330 -10.18 -16.52 6.36
C GLY A 330 -9.28 -17.58 5.70
N ARG A 331 -8.19 -17.16 5.04
CA ARG A 331 -7.19 -18.08 4.49
C ARG A 331 -6.47 -18.90 5.58
N ALA A 332 -6.15 -18.30 6.72
CA ALA A 332 -5.58 -19.03 7.84
C ALA A 332 -6.54 -20.08 8.35
N TYR A 333 -7.84 -19.77 8.47
CA TYR A 333 -8.86 -20.77 8.84
C TYR A 333 -9.01 -21.89 7.82
N LEU A 334 -8.93 -21.59 6.51
CA LEU A 334 -8.89 -22.63 5.47
C LEU A 334 -7.69 -23.56 5.65
N GLY A 335 -6.52 -23.01 5.95
CA GLY A 335 -5.30 -23.78 6.21
C GLY A 335 -5.40 -24.66 7.48
N LEU A 336 -6.23 -24.25 8.45
CA LEU A 336 -6.55 -24.99 9.67
C LEU A 336 -7.73 -25.98 9.49
N GLU A 337 -8.29 -26.07 8.28
CA GLU A 337 -9.49 -26.87 7.96
C GLU A 337 -10.74 -26.45 8.78
N ARG A 338 -10.74 -25.22 9.30
CA ARG A 338 -11.85 -24.62 10.05
C ARG A 338 -12.80 -23.89 9.10
N TYR A 339 -13.52 -24.65 8.29
CA TYR A 339 -14.30 -24.12 7.15
C TYR A 339 -15.46 -23.22 7.55
N ASP A 340 -16.10 -23.46 8.70
CA ASP A 340 -17.18 -22.61 9.21
C ASP A 340 -16.64 -21.23 9.65
N ASP A 341 -15.48 -21.19 10.29
CA ASP A 341 -14.82 -19.94 10.68
C ASP A 341 -14.32 -19.18 9.44
N ALA A 342 -13.79 -19.90 8.45
CA ALA A 342 -13.40 -19.31 7.17
C ALA A 342 -14.60 -18.68 6.47
N LEU A 343 -15.74 -19.40 6.37
CA LEU A 343 -16.96 -18.90 5.77
C LEU A 343 -17.44 -17.61 6.43
N LYS A 344 -17.57 -17.61 7.77
CA LYS A 344 -17.99 -16.43 8.54
C LYS A 344 -17.05 -15.24 8.34
N THR A 345 -15.76 -15.50 8.30
CA THR A 345 -14.73 -14.44 8.14
C THR A 345 -14.77 -13.86 6.73
N TYR A 346 -14.98 -14.70 5.70
CA TYR A 346 -15.14 -14.20 4.33
C TYR A 346 -16.45 -13.44 4.10
N GLU A 347 -17.53 -13.78 4.79
CA GLU A 347 -18.75 -12.94 4.77
C GLU A 347 -18.43 -11.53 5.32
N ARG A 348 -17.67 -11.46 6.41
CA ARG A 348 -17.22 -10.17 6.93
C ARG A 348 -16.30 -9.43 5.96
N ALA A 349 -15.40 -10.14 5.30
CA ALA A 349 -14.56 -9.56 4.24
C ALA A 349 -15.41 -9.05 3.07
N ALA A 350 -16.46 -9.78 2.66
CA ALA A 350 -17.35 -9.39 1.57
C ALA A 350 -18.13 -8.09 1.85
N GLU A 351 -18.46 -7.79 3.12
CA GLU A 351 -19.05 -6.51 3.51
C GLU A 351 -18.09 -5.32 3.32
N LEU A 352 -16.79 -5.57 3.38
CA LEU A 352 -15.73 -4.57 3.30
C LEU A 352 -15.11 -4.46 1.89
N ALA A 353 -15.43 -5.44 1.02
CA ALA A 353 -14.80 -5.62 -0.27
C ALA A 353 -15.18 -4.54 -1.29
N SER A 354 -14.19 -3.98 -1.97
CA SER A 354 -14.38 -3.27 -3.24
C SER A 354 -14.78 -4.25 -4.37
N ASP A 355 -15.20 -3.73 -5.51
CA ASP A 355 -15.57 -4.58 -6.64
C ASP A 355 -14.39 -5.48 -7.11
N ALA A 356 -13.16 -4.97 -7.06
CA ALA A 356 -11.97 -5.75 -7.38
C ALA A 356 -11.71 -6.86 -6.35
N ASP A 357 -11.93 -6.60 -5.05
CA ASP A 357 -11.73 -7.57 -3.98
C ASP A 357 -12.77 -8.70 -4.00
N ARG A 358 -13.97 -8.45 -4.53
CA ARG A 358 -15.04 -9.45 -4.65
C ARG A 358 -14.64 -10.63 -5.52
N ILE A 359 -13.96 -10.37 -6.64
CA ILE A 359 -13.43 -11.42 -7.53
C ILE A 359 -12.47 -12.34 -6.76
N GLN A 360 -11.59 -11.75 -5.95
CA GLN A 360 -10.64 -12.50 -5.13
C GLN A 360 -11.35 -13.41 -4.11
N LEU A 361 -12.45 -12.93 -3.50
CA LEU A 361 -13.26 -13.71 -2.57
C LEU A 361 -13.98 -14.88 -3.25
N GLY A 362 -14.33 -14.79 -4.51
CA GLY A 362 -14.94 -15.88 -5.29
C GLY A 362 -13.99 -17.04 -5.60
N GLY A 363 -12.68 -16.85 -5.50
CA GLY A 363 -11.66 -17.80 -5.94
C GLY A 363 -11.35 -18.92 -4.93
N ALA A 364 -10.30 -19.69 -5.29
CA ALA A 364 -9.82 -20.86 -4.52
C ALA A 364 -9.33 -20.55 -3.09
N PHE A 365 -8.94 -19.29 -2.82
CA PHE A 365 -8.54 -18.83 -1.50
C PHE A 365 -9.63 -17.97 -0.82
N GLY A 366 -10.88 -18.10 -1.27
CA GLY A 366 -12.06 -17.47 -0.73
C GLY A 366 -13.20 -18.46 -0.59
N PHE A 367 -14.42 -18.07 -0.96
CA PHE A 367 -15.62 -18.94 -0.89
C PHE A 367 -15.50 -20.21 -1.72
N GLY A 368 -14.82 -20.17 -2.87
CA GLY A 368 -14.53 -21.37 -3.67
C GLY A 368 -13.72 -22.39 -2.89
N GLY A 369 -12.68 -21.97 -2.18
CA GLY A 369 -11.86 -22.82 -1.31
C GLY A 369 -12.63 -23.35 -0.09
N VAL A 370 -13.56 -22.56 0.46
CA VAL A 370 -14.47 -23.03 1.53
C VAL A 370 -15.37 -24.17 1.01
N GLY A 371 -15.89 -24.01 -0.22
CA GLY A 371 -16.67 -25.04 -0.89
C GLY A 371 -15.87 -26.36 -1.05
N ASP A 372 -14.63 -26.26 -1.53
CA ASP A 372 -13.72 -27.41 -1.64
C ASP A 372 -13.48 -28.08 -0.27
N GLY A 373 -13.30 -27.29 0.77
CA GLY A 373 -13.15 -27.76 2.13
C GLY A 373 -14.38 -28.51 2.65
N PHE A 374 -15.57 -27.99 2.41
CA PHE A 374 -16.82 -28.68 2.76
C PHE A 374 -17.05 -29.97 1.98
N VAL A 375 -16.65 -30.01 0.68
CA VAL A 375 -16.65 -31.26 -0.09
C VAL A 375 -15.74 -32.30 0.55
N LYS A 376 -14.52 -31.91 0.92
CA LYS A 376 -13.54 -32.75 1.61
C LYS A 376 -14.11 -33.31 2.94
N ALA A 377 -14.85 -32.48 3.66
CA ALA A 377 -15.52 -32.84 4.91
C ALA A 377 -16.83 -33.63 4.73
N GLY A 378 -17.26 -33.97 3.51
CA GLY A 378 -18.51 -34.67 3.22
C GLY A 378 -19.78 -33.80 3.40
N ARG A 379 -19.61 -32.48 3.60
CA ARG A 379 -20.70 -31.51 3.85
C ARG A 379 -21.20 -30.89 2.55
N THR A 380 -21.77 -31.71 1.67
CA THR A 380 -22.11 -31.31 0.29
C THR A 380 -23.09 -30.14 0.22
N ARG A 381 -24.08 -30.04 1.13
CA ARG A 381 -25.02 -28.91 1.16
C ARG A 381 -24.33 -27.60 1.49
N ASP A 382 -23.38 -27.64 2.41
CA ASP A 382 -22.60 -26.45 2.79
C ASP A 382 -21.65 -26.04 1.67
N ALA A 383 -21.07 -27.04 0.95
CA ALA A 383 -20.25 -26.79 -0.23
C ALA A 383 -21.04 -26.05 -1.33
N VAL A 384 -22.27 -26.50 -1.62
CA VAL A 384 -23.15 -25.83 -2.59
C VAL A 384 -23.37 -24.37 -2.20
N ARG A 385 -23.70 -24.10 -0.93
CA ARG A 385 -23.91 -22.72 -0.44
C ARG A 385 -22.65 -21.85 -0.60
N ALA A 386 -21.49 -22.41 -0.29
CA ALA A 386 -20.22 -21.67 -0.42
C ALA A 386 -19.88 -21.37 -1.89
N TYR A 387 -20.08 -22.34 -2.80
CA TYR A 387 -19.90 -22.11 -4.23
C TYR A 387 -20.91 -21.12 -4.80
N ASP A 388 -22.17 -21.16 -4.38
CA ASP A 388 -23.18 -20.20 -4.79
C ASP A 388 -22.81 -18.79 -4.36
N ARG A 389 -22.25 -18.66 -3.15
CA ARG A 389 -21.74 -17.38 -2.67
C ARG A 389 -20.53 -16.90 -3.48
N ALA A 390 -19.61 -17.79 -3.82
CA ALA A 390 -18.48 -17.49 -4.71
C ALA A 390 -18.95 -16.97 -6.07
N LEU A 391 -19.96 -17.59 -6.66
CA LEU A 391 -20.53 -17.20 -7.96
C LEU A 391 -21.36 -15.92 -7.92
N GLN A 392 -21.92 -15.55 -6.78
CA GLN A 392 -22.52 -14.22 -6.60
C GLN A 392 -21.49 -13.09 -6.67
N LEU A 393 -20.24 -13.35 -6.26
CA LEU A 393 -19.16 -12.39 -6.26
C LEU A 393 -18.36 -12.39 -7.56
N ASP A 394 -18.17 -13.58 -8.15
CA ASP A 394 -17.50 -13.80 -9.44
C ASP A 394 -18.32 -14.77 -10.31
N PRO A 395 -19.35 -14.27 -11.02
CA PRO A 395 -20.22 -15.10 -11.83
C PRO A 395 -19.50 -15.83 -12.98
N ASN A 396 -18.35 -15.32 -13.42
CA ASN A 396 -17.62 -15.84 -14.56
C ASN A 396 -16.55 -16.89 -14.18
N ASN A 397 -16.46 -17.29 -12.93
CA ASN A 397 -15.50 -18.28 -12.47
C ASN A 397 -15.88 -19.69 -12.92
N ALA A 398 -15.38 -20.09 -14.08
CA ALA A 398 -15.71 -21.37 -14.71
C ALA A 398 -15.36 -22.59 -13.82
N GLU A 399 -14.25 -22.52 -13.06
CA GLU A 399 -13.85 -23.57 -12.15
C GLU A 399 -14.88 -23.78 -11.04
N VAL A 400 -15.31 -22.68 -10.41
CA VAL A 400 -16.32 -22.73 -9.34
C VAL A 400 -17.68 -23.15 -9.89
N GLN A 401 -18.06 -22.72 -11.12
CA GLN A 401 -19.29 -23.17 -11.79
C GLN A 401 -19.31 -24.69 -11.94
N GLN A 402 -18.21 -25.28 -12.42
CA GLN A 402 -18.09 -26.74 -12.59
C GLN A 402 -18.18 -27.47 -11.23
N LYS A 403 -17.46 -26.99 -10.22
CA LYS A 403 -17.48 -27.56 -8.87
C LYS A 403 -18.87 -27.50 -8.23
N ALA A 404 -19.54 -26.36 -8.37
CA ALA A 404 -20.92 -26.17 -7.91
C ALA A 404 -21.89 -27.15 -8.55
N ALA A 405 -21.79 -27.35 -9.88
CA ALA A 405 -22.63 -28.31 -10.61
C ALA A 405 -22.43 -29.74 -10.09
N VAL A 406 -21.17 -30.15 -9.90
CA VAL A 406 -20.85 -31.49 -9.33
C VAL A 406 -21.38 -31.64 -7.91
N ALA A 407 -21.23 -30.61 -7.08
CA ALA A 407 -21.73 -30.66 -5.70
C ALA A 407 -23.26 -30.72 -5.63
N ARG A 408 -23.97 -29.95 -6.48
CA ARG A 408 -25.44 -30.01 -6.57
C ARG A 408 -25.94 -31.38 -7.00
N ALA A 409 -25.28 -32.02 -7.98
CA ALA A 409 -25.63 -33.37 -8.44
C ALA A 409 -25.46 -34.46 -7.35
N LYS A 410 -24.58 -34.22 -6.39
CA LYS A 410 -24.33 -35.13 -5.25
C LYS A 410 -25.11 -34.76 -3.99
N SER A 411 -25.77 -33.61 -3.97
CA SER A 411 -26.56 -33.17 -2.81
C SER A 411 -27.89 -33.90 -2.78
N PRO A 412 -28.22 -34.65 -1.72
CA PRO A 412 -29.56 -35.23 -1.63
C PRO A 412 -30.60 -34.12 -1.57
N GLN A 413 -31.71 -34.32 -2.35
CA GLN A 413 -32.87 -33.43 -2.36
C GLN A 413 -33.51 -33.29 -0.98
#